data_60a4b7a605ab69455f387cf549a38ee9
#
_entry.id   60a4b7a605ab69455f387cf549a38ee9
#
_cell.length_a   1.000
_cell.length_b   1.000
_cell.length_c   1.000
_cell.angle_alpha   90.00
_cell.angle_beta   90.00
_cell.angle_gamma   90.00
#
_symmetry.space_group_name_H-M   'P 1'
#
loop_
_entity.id
_entity.type
_entity.pdbx_description
1 polymer ?
#
loop_
_entity_poly.entity_id
_entity_poly.type
_entity_poly.pdbx_seq_one_letter_code
_entity_poly.pdbx_strand_id
1 'polypeptide(L)'
;MHNFTLDYVKNIQYPEFIFNIVNKLQIYIINKMILDTLVNGEIKLSKSEKWIALSVLNNPTKVINQSITSLAEEAGVSLPTVNRFCKKLGFDGYPAFKIQIAQEITNTNELLDRFNVDKDTPEVVKRVMSDIQSTIVNVGQNLNPESIDKATDLLANAKSSLH
;
A
#
# COMPACT_ATOMS: atom_id res chain seq x y z
N MET A 1 -8.03 11.02 15.82
CA MET A 1 -7.72 11.95 14.72
C MET A 1 -8.80 11.77 13.68
N HIS A 2 -9.70 12.74 13.54
CA HIS A 2 -10.85 12.69 12.63
C HIS A 2 -10.39 12.71 11.17
N ASN A 3 -11.08 11.95 10.33
CA ASN A 3 -10.94 11.85 8.88
C ASN A 3 -11.19 13.20 8.18
N PHE A 4 -10.29 14.14 8.33
CA PHE A 4 -10.37 15.47 7.71
C PHE A 4 -10.39 15.38 6.16
N THR A 5 -9.81 14.34 5.59
CA THR A 5 -9.71 14.13 4.14
C THR A 5 -11.02 13.64 3.51
N LEU A 6 -11.82 12.84 4.22
CA LEU A 6 -13.08 12.30 3.69
C LEU A 6 -14.20 13.35 3.63
N ASP A 7 -14.20 14.31 4.56
CA ASP A 7 -15.19 15.38 4.59
C ASP A 7 -14.88 16.50 3.58
N TYR A 8 -13.59 16.68 3.24
CA TYR A 8 -13.18 17.66 2.23
C TYR A 8 -13.58 17.21 0.81
N VAL A 9 -13.45 15.92 0.49
CA VAL A 9 -13.79 15.36 -0.83
C VAL A 9 -15.30 15.33 -1.08
N LYS A 10 -16.13 15.21 -0.03
CA LYS A 10 -17.60 15.18 -0.16
C LYS A 10 -18.22 16.52 -0.56
N ASN A 11 -17.52 17.63 -0.36
CA ASN A 11 -18.03 18.96 -0.67
C ASN A 11 -17.64 19.49 -2.05
N ILE A 12 -16.81 18.77 -2.79
CA ILE A 12 -16.43 19.15 -4.15
C ILE A 12 -17.27 18.32 -5.13
N GLN A 13 -18.11 18.98 -5.92
CA GLN A 13 -19.00 18.37 -6.90
C GLN A 13 -18.21 17.91 -8.13
N TYR A 14 -17.43 16.82 -7.96
CA TYR A 14 -16.78 16.15 -9.09
C TYR A 14 -17.77 15.26 -9.85
N PRO A 15 -17.61 15.09 -11.18
CA PRO A 15 -18.31 14.04 -11.90
C PRO A 15 -18.08 12.67 -11.22
N GLU A 16 -19.11 11.85 -11.16
CA GLU A 16 -19.12 10.54 -10.46
C GLU A 16 -17.92 9.64 -10.84
N PHE A 17 -17.44 9.79 -12.06
CA PHE A 17 -16.24 9.13 -12.57
C PHE A 17 -14.96 9.56 -11.83
N ILE A 18 -14.79 10.86 -11.57
CA ILE A 18 -13.63 11.40 -10.83
C ILE A 18 -13.72 11.00 -9.37
N PHE A 19 -14.92 11.03 -8.77
CA PHE A 19 -15.15 10.57 -7.41
C PHE A 19 -14.79 9.09 -7.24
N ASN A 20 -15.14 8.24 -8.21
CA ASN A 20 -14.77 6.82 -8.21
C ASN A 20 -13.27 6.59 -8.39
N ILE A 21 -12.58 7.40 -9.21
CA ILE A 21 -11.12 7.33 -9.37
C ILE A 21 -10.43 7.79 -8.09
N VAL A 22 -10.85 8.92 -7.51
CA VAL A 22 -10.28 9.46 -6.26
C VAL A 22 -10.51 8.49 -5.12
N ASN A 23 -11.70 7.91 -4.97
CA ASN A 23 -11.96 6.87 -3.96
C ASN A 23 -11.12 5.61 -4.20
N LYS A 24 -10.97 5.16 -5.44
CA LYS A 24 -10.10 4.02 -5.76
C LYS A 24 -8.64 4.31 -5.49
N LEU A 25 -8.16 5.51 -5.83
CA LEU A 25 -6.81 5.97 -5.52
C LEU A 25 -6.63 6.19 -4.01
N GLN A 26 -7.64 6.72 -3.32
CA GLN A 26 -7.61 6.94 -1.87
C GLN A 26 -7.59 5.60 -1.12
N ILE A 27 -8.36 4.62 -1.55
CA ILE A 27 -8.32 3.25 -1.03
C ILE A 27 -6.97 2.60 -1.33
N TYR A 28 -6.39 2.87 -2.50
CA TYR A 28 -5.06 2.38 -2.88
C TYR A 28 -3.93 3.04 -2.07
N ILE A 29 -4.06 4.34 -1.77
CA ILE A 29 -3.09 5.10 -0.94
C ILE A 29 -3.26 4.77 0.55
N ILE A 30 -4.50 4.55 1.02
CA ILE A 30 -4.80 4.18 2.42
C ILE A 30 -4.37 2.72 2.70
N ASN A 31 -4.45 1.85 1.71
CA ASN A 31 -3.82 0.52 1.74
C ASN A 31 -2.32 0.64 1.43
N LYS A 32 -1.61 1.48 2.18
CA LYS A 32 -0.15 1.48 2.16
C LYS A 32 0.30 0.03 2.30
N MET A 33 0.97 -0.48 1.27
CA MET A 33 1.37 -1.88 1.23
C MET A 33 2.17 -2.18 2.49
N ILE A 34 1.70 -3.11 3.29
CA ILE A 34 2.34 -3.45 4.56
C ILE A 34 3.74 -4.00 4.32
N LEU A 35 3.92 -4.71 3.21
CA LEU A 35 5.22 -5.22 2.79
C LEU A 35 6.21 -4.08 2.55
N ASP A 36 5.82 -3.01 1.87
CA ASP A 36 6.64 -1.81 1.66
C ASP A 36 6.96 -1.10 2.97
N THR A 37 5.97 -0.98 3.85
CA THR A 37 6.15 -0.40 5.19
C THR A 37 7.20 -1.16 6.02
N LEU A 38 7.22 -2.49 5.90
CA LEU A 38 8.20 -3.34 6.57
C LEU A 38 9.60 -3.22 5.94
N VAL A 39 9.68 -3.13 4.60
CA VAL A 39 10.94 -2.96 3.86
C VAL A 39 11.57 -1.59 4.16
N ASN A 40 10.78 -0.53 4.09
CA ASN A 40 11.28 0.84 4.26
C ASN A 40 11.59 1.22 5.72
N GLY A 41 11.24 0.33 6.68
CA GLY A 41 11.56 0.55 8.09
C GLY A 41 10.81 1.72 8.73
N GLU A 42 9.68 2.13 8.17
CA GLU A 42 8.89 3.27 8.65
C GLU A 42 8.31 3.05 10.05
N ILE A 43 8.21 1.80 10.48
CA ILE A 43 7.73 1.43 11.81
C ILE A 43 8.92 0.97 12.65
N LYS A 44 9.09 1.60 13.82
CA LYS A 44 10.13 1.21 14.78
C LYS A 44 9.79 -0.15 15.37
N LEU A 45 10.44 -1.20 14.89
CA LEU A 45 10.28 -2.58 15.34
C LEU A 45 11.30 -2.94 16.42
N SER A 46 10.87 -3.69 17.45
CA SER A 46 11.74 -4.35 18.41
C SER A 46 12.53 -5.49 17.73
N LYS A 47 13.56 -6.04 18.43
CA LYS A 47 14.36 -7.15 17.88
C LYS A 47 13.50 -8.36 17.49
N SER A 48 12.56 -8.76 18.34
CA SER A 48 11.65 -9.88 18.06
C SER A 48 10.67 -9.59 16.91
N GLU A 49 10.16 -8.36 16.82
CA GLU A 49 9.28 -7.94 15.73
C GLU A 49 10.00 -7.90 14.37
N LYS A 50 11.30 -7.58 14.36
CA LYS A 50 12.13 -7.65 13.15
C LYS A 50 12.25 -9.07 12.61
N TRP A 51 12.35 -10.09 13.48
CA TRP A 51 12.36 -11.47 13.03
C TRP A 51 11.04 -11.88 12.38
N ILE A 52 9.90 -11.44 12.94
CA ILE A 52 8.59 -11.66 12.31
C ILE A 52 8.54 -10.97 10.94
N ALA A 53 8.96 -9.71 10.86
CA ALA A 53 8.99 -8.95 9.61
C ALA A 53 9.85 -9.64 8.54
N LEU A 54 11.03 -10.15 8.91
CA LEU A 54 11.89 -10.91 8.00
C LEU A 54 11.23 -12.19 7.50
N SER A 55 10.57 -12.96 8.37
CA SER A 55 9.83 -14.18 7.96
C SER A 55 8.71 -13.83 6.98
N VAL A 56 7.99 -12.72 7.20
CA VAL A 56 6.93 -12.25 6.30
C VAL A 56 7.51 -11.82 4.95
N LEU A 57 8.58 -11.03 4.93
CA LEU A 57 9.20 -10.52 3.71
C LEU A 57 9.86 -11.62 2.86
N ASN A 58 10.45 -12.63 3.52
CA ASN A 58 11.09 -13.73 2.81
C ASN A 58 10.11 -14.62 2.05
N ASN A 59 8.91 -14.83 2.58
CA ASN A 59 7.89 -15.65 1.91
C ASN A 59 6.47 -15.23 2.29
N PRO A 60 5.96 -14.12 1.74
CA PRO A 60 4.62 -13.63 2.04
C PRO A 60 3.52 -14.64 1.62
N THR A 61 3.71 -15.39 0.55
CA THR A 61 2.77 -16.45 0.12
C THR A 61 2.64 -17.57 1.15
N LYS A 62 3.74 -17.93 1.83
CA LYS A 62 3.70 -18.90 2.94
C LYS A 62 2.90 -18.37 4.12
N VAL A 63 3.06 -17.09 4.44
CA VAL A 63 2.38 -16.45 5.57
C VAL A 63 0.86 -16.52 5.44
N ILE A 64 0.30 -16.32 4.25
CA ILE A 64 -1.16 -16.41 4.05
C ILE A 64 -1.71 -17.82 4.23
N ASN A 65 -0.87 -18.85 4.11
CA ASN A 65 -1.28 -20.26 4.22
C ASN A 65 -0.97 -20.90 5.59
N GLN A 66 -0.10 -20.27 6.40
CA GLN A 66 0.34 -20.83 7.68
C GLN A 66 -0.50 -20.35 8.87
N SER A 67 -0.39 -21.08 10.00
CA SER A 67 -0.98 -20.67 11.27
C SER A 67 -0.13 -19.64 11.98
N ILE A 68 -0.72 -18.92 12.95
CA ILE A 68 0.04 -18.00 13.82
C ILE A 68 1.12 -18.73 14.62
N THR A 69 0.87 -19.99 15.01
CA THR A 69 1.82 -20.83 15.72
C THR A 69 3.03 -21.11 14.83
N SER A 70 2.80 -21.50 13.59
CA SER A 70 3.88 -21.76 12.62
C SER A 70 4.72 -20.53 12.35
N LEU A 71 4.10 -19.33 12.21
CA LEU A 71 4.86 -18.09 12.05
C LEU A 71 5.68 -17.75 13.30
N ALA A 72 5.13 -17.98 14.50
CA ALA A 72 5.84 -17.74 15.75
C ALA A 72 7.06 -18.64 15.90
N GLU A 73 6.91 -19.93 15.58
CA GLU A 73 8.01 -20.92 15.57
C GLU A 73 9.10 -20.54 14.56
N GLU A 74 8.72 -20.20 13.34
CA GLU A 74 9.65 -19.80 12.29
C GLU A 74 10.44 -18.55 12.65
N ALA A 75 9.77 -17.55 13.22
CA ALA A 75 10.41 -16.32 13.67
C ALA A 75 11.14 -16.44 15.02
N GLY A 76 11.06 -17.61 15.70
CA GLY A 76 11.67 -17.82 17.00
C GLY A 76 11.10 -16.93 18.10
N VAL A 77 9.79 -16.64 18.07
CA VAL A 77 9.10 -15.74 19.00
C VAL A 77 7.86 -16.39 19.60
N SER A 78 7.30 -15.77 20.65
CA SER A 78 6.03 -16.25 21.23
C SER A 78 4.80 -15.81 20.44
N LEU A 79 3.71 -16.57 20.55
CA LEU A 79 2.39 -16.23 19.97
C LEU A 79 1.92 -14.82 20.35
N PRO A 80 1.98 -14.39 21.63
CA PRO A 80 1.64 -13.02 22.01
C PRO A 80 2.47 -11.96 21.28
N THR A 81 3.71 -12.27 20.94
CA THR A 81 4.58 -11.33 20.20
C THR A 81 4.09 -11.15 18.76
N VAL A 82 3.65 -12.20 18.09
CA VAL A 82 3.04 -12.11 16.75
C VAL A 82 1.75 -11.29 16.80
N ASN A 83 0.89 -11.52 17.79
CA ASN A 83 -0.34 -10.73 17.93
C ASN A 83 -0.06 -9.25 18.19
N ARG A 84 0.92 -8.92 19.04
CA ARG A 84 1.34 -7.53 19.28
C ARG A 84 1.90 -6.88 18.01
N PHE A 85 2.69 -7.63 17.23
CA PHE A 85 3.20 -7.18 15.96
C PHE A 85 2.06 -6.81 15.00
N CYS A 86 1.07 -7.68 14.81
CA CYS A 86 -0.11 -7.40 13.98
C CYS A 86 -0.87 -6.15 14.45
N LYS A 87 -1.11 -6.03 15.78
CA LYS A 87 -1.78 -4.85 16.35
C LYS A 87 -0.99 -3.56 16.15
N LYS A 88 0.32 -3.63 16.27
CA LYS A 88 1.22 -2.49 16.04
C LYS A 88 1.16 -2.00 14.58
N LEU A 89 0.96 -2.90 13.65
CA LEU A 89 0.75 -2.60 12.23
C LEU A 89 -0.69 -2.14 11.92
N GLY A 90 -1.57 -2.04 12.92
CA GLY A 90 -2.94 -1.55 12.78
C GLY A 90 -3.99 -2.62 12.53
N PHE A 91 -3.65 -3.90 12.66
CA PHE A 91 -4.58 -5.02 12.48
C PHE A 91 -5.14 -5.53 13.81
N ASP A 92 -6.39 -5.97 13.82
CA ASP A 92 -7.02 -6.57 15.00
C ASP A 92 -6.35 -7.86 15.48
N GLY A 93 -5.62 -8.53 14.58
CA GLY A 93 -4.88 -9.75 14.85
C GLY A 93 -4.33 -10.39 13.60
N TYR A 94 -3.76 -11.59 13.75
CA TYR A 94 -3.13 -12.33 12.68
C TYR A 94 -4.06 -12.66 11.49
N PRO A 95 -5.35 -13.01 11.68
CA PRO A 95 -6.26 -13.24 10.55
C PRO A 95 -6.42 -12.01 9.65
N ALA A 96 -6.63 -10.83 10.24
CA ALA A 96 -6.76 -9.58 9.49
C ALA A 96 -5.46 -9.22 8.76
N PHE A 97 -4.31 -9.42 9.41
CA PHE A 97 -2.99 -9.25 8.81
C PHE A 97 -2.79 -10.16 7.59
N LYS A 98 -3.17 -11.45 7.67
CA LYS A 98 -3.08 -12.40 6.55
C LYS A 98 -3.92 -11.97 5.35
N ILE A 99 -5.13 -11.48 5.58
CA ILE A 99 -6.01 -10.97 4.51
C ILE A 99 -5.34 -9.82 3.78
N GLN A 100 -4.75 -8.88 4.51
CA GLN A 100 -4.03 -7.75 3.92
C GLN A 100 -2.84 -8.21 3.08
N ILE A 101 -2.00 -9.13 3.58
CA ILE A 101 -0.88 -9.69 2.81
C ILE A 101 -1.38 -10.38 1.54
N ALA A 102 -2.48 -11.15 1.61
CA ALA A 102 -3.07 -11.81 0.44
C ALA A 102 -3.53 -10.80 -0.61
N GLN A 103 -4.17 -9.70 -0.20
CA GLN A 103 -4.59 -8.63 -1.11
C GLN A 103 -3.40 -7.96 -1.79
N GLU A 104 -2.32 -7.69 -1.06
CA GLU A 104 -1.11 -7.08 -1.61
C GLU A 104 -0.45 -7.99 -2.67
N ILE A 105 -0.35 -9.28 -2.40
CA ILE A 105 0.17 -10.26 -3.38
C ILE A 105 -0.71 -10.31 -4.63
N THR A 106 -2.03 -10.34 -4.47
CA THR A 106 -2.98 -10.39 -5.60
C THR A 106 -2.87 -9.12 -6.44
N ASN A 107 -2.85 -7.95 -5.82
CA ASN A 107 -2.70 -6.67 -6.52
C ASN A 107 -1.38 -6.59 -7.29
N THR A 108 -0.30 -7.07 -6.70
CA THR A 108 1.02 -7.12 -7.37
C THR A 108 0.98 -8.05 -8.58
N ASN A 109 0.39 -9.23 -8.45
CA ASN A 109 0.27 -10.17 -9.56
C ASN A 109 -0.59 -9.62 -10.69
N GLU A 110 -1.73 -8.99 -10.39
CA GLU A 110 -2.57 -8.33 -11.41
C GLU A 110 -1.82 -7.20 -12.14
N LEU A 111 -0.97 -6.45 -11.45
CA LEU A 111 -0.13 -5.43 -12.08
C LEU A 111 0.91 -6.07 -13.00
N LEU A 112 1.59 -7.11 -12.55
CA LEU A 112 2.57 -7.84 -13.36
C LEU A 112 1.91 -8.44 -14.61
N ASP A 113 0.72 -9.02 -14.50
CA ASP A 113 -0.04 -9.56 -15.63
C ASP A 113 -0.45 -8.45 -16.62
N ARG A 114 -0.84 -7.26 -16.15
CA ARG A 114 -1.16 -6.11 -17.02
C ARG A 114 0.05 -5.62 -17.81
N PHE A 115 1.25 -5.73 -17.26
CA PHE A 115 2.49 -5.37 -17.95
C PHE A 115 3.09 -6.49 -18.78
N ASN A 116 2.38 -7.64 -18.98
CA ASN A 116 2.89 -8.83 -19.64
C ASN A 116 4.25 -9.29 -19.08
N VAL A 117 4.45 -9.13 -17.79
CA VAL A 117 5.66 -9.58 -17.10
C VAL A 117 5.54 -11.08 -16.90
N ASP A 118 6.14 -11.85 -17.79
CA ASP A 118 6.13 -13.31 -17.75
C ASP A 118 6.80 -13.84 -16.45
N LYS A 119 6.43 -15.06 -16.03
CA LYS A 119 7.03 -15.74 -14.88
C LYS A 119 8.54 -15.91 -15.03
N ASP A 120 9.01 -15.98 -16.28
CA ASP A 120 10.42 -16.08 -16.64
C ASP A 120 11.13 -14.72 -16.74
N THR A 121 10.43 -13.62 -16.43
CA THR A 121 11.04 -12.28 -16.44
C THR A 121 12.17 -12.22 -15.43
N PRO A 122 13.38 -11.79 -15.82
CA PRO A 122 14.52 -11.69 -14.93
C PRO A 122 14.20 -10.85 -13.67
N GLU A 123 14.68 -11.28 -12.52
CA GLU A 123 14.47 -10.63 -11.23
C GLU A 123 14.84 -9.13 -11.25
N VAL A 124 15.84 -8.78 -12.07
CA VAL A 124 16.25 -7.38 -12.31
C VAL A 124 15.10 -6.54 -12.88
N VAL A 125 14.33 -7.09 -13.83
CA VAL A 125 13.21 -6.38 -14.46
C VAL A 125 12.08 -6.20 -13.45
N LYS A 126 11.77 -7.22 -12.64
CA LYS A 126 10.78 -7.14 -11.55
C LYS A 126 11.17 -6.06 -10.54
N ARG A 127 12.45 -5.98 -10.20
CA ARG A 127 12.96 -4.95 -9.29
C ARG A 127 12.83 -3.54 -9.87
N VAL A 128 13.22 -3.35 -11.14
CA VAL A 128 13.07 -2.06 -11.84
C VAL A 128 11.61 -1.63 -11.90
N MET A 129 10.69 -2.55 -12.20
CA MET A 129 9.25 -2.28 -12.19
C MET A 129 8.73 -1.87 -10.81
N SER A 130 9.17 -2.55 -9.76
CA SER A 130 8.86 -2.19 -8.36
C SER A 130 9.40 -0.81 -7.99
N ASP A 131 10.62 -0.49 -8.41
CA ASP A 131 11.25 0.82 -8.15
C ASP A 131 10.52 1.96 -8.88
N ILE A 132 10.09 1.73 -10.11
CA ILE A 132 9.26 2.68 -10.87
C ILE A 132 7.92 2.90 -10.17
N GLN A 133 7.28 1.83 -9.72
CA GLN A 133 6.00 1.90 -9.01
C GLN A 133 6.11 2.69 -7.71
N SER A 134 7.14 2.40 -6.90
CA SER A 134 7.40 3.14 -5.65
C SER A 134 7.70 4.63 -5.92
N THR A 135 8.40 4.93 -7.00
CA THR A 135 8.68 6.31 -7.43
C THR A 135 7.39 7.04 -7.80
N ILE A 136 6.49 6.42 -8.55
CA ILE A 136 5.18 7.02 -8.92
C ILE A 136 4.34 7.27 -7.67
N VAL A 137 4.29 6.33 -6.73
CA VAL A 137 3.58 6.50 -5.45
C VAL A 137 4.18 7.64 -4.64
N ASN A 138 5.50 7.71 -4.54
CA ASN A 138 6.19 8.79 -3.83
C ASN A 138 5.94 10.16 -4.45
N VAL A 139 5.93 10.26 -5.79
CA VAL A 139 5.57 11.51 -6.49
C VAL A 139 4.14 11.91 -6.14
N GLY A 140 3.19 10.95 -6.17
CA GLY A 140 1.79 11.21 -5.82
C GLY A 140 1.60 11.71 -4.38
N GLN A 141 2.39 11.19 -3.44
CA GLN A 141 2.36 11.59 -2.03
C GLN A 141 2.99 12.97 -1.77
N ASN A 142 3.92 13.39 -2.62
CA ASN A 142 4.62 14.69 -2.50
C ASN A 142 3.99 15.79 -3.36
N LEU A 143 2.94 15.50 -4.13
CA LEU A 143 2.19 16.52 -4.85
C LEU A 143 1.48 17.43 -3.86
N ASN A 144 1.79 18.73 -3.93
CA ASN A 144 1.12 19.73 -3.11
C ASN A 144 -0.32 19.94 -3.62
N PRO A 145 -1.36 19.68 -2.79
CA PRO A 145 -2.75 19.86 -3.19
C PRO A 145 -3.06 21.27 -3.72
N GLU A 146 -2.52 22.32 -3.07
CA GLU A 146 -2.71 23.70 -3.51
C GLU A 146 -2.15 23.97 -4.92
N SER A 147 -1.07 23.30 -5.29
CA SER A 147 -0.49 23.43 -6.63
C SER A 147 -1.35 22.75 -7.68
N ILE A 148 -2.00 21.64 -7.32
CA ILE A 148 -2.96 20.93 -8.18
C ILE A 148 -4.21 21.78 -8.38
N ASP A 149 -4.77 22.36 -7.31
CA ASP A 149 -5.94 23.21 -7.37
C ASP A 149 -5.67 24.45 -8.25
N LYS A 150 -4.54 25.12 -8.05
CA LYS A 150 -4.13 26.23 -8.92
C LYS A 150 -3.97 25.84 -10.39
N ALA A 151 -3.37 24.68 -10.67
CA ALA A 151 -3.23 24.20 -12.04
C ALA A 151 -4.60 23.88 -12.66
N THR A 152 -5.52 23.31 -11.89
CA THR A 152 -6.89 22.99 -12.31
C THR A 152 -7.67 24.27 -12.63
N ASP A 153 -7.57 25.29 -11.77
CA ASP A 153 -8.21 26.59 -11.98
C ASP A 153 -7.65 27.31 -13.22
N LEU A 154 -6.34 27.28 -13.43
CA LEU A 154 -5.72 27.85 -14.63
C LEU A 154 -6.20 27.16 -15.91
N LEU A 155 -6.28 25.83 -15.92
CA LEU A 155 -6.77 25.07 -17.05
C LEU A 155 -8.27 25.30 -17.34
N ALA A 156 -9.07 25.39 -16.27
CA ALA A 156 -10.51 25.67 -16.40
C ALA A 156 -10.75 27.07 -16.96
N ASN A 157 -10.00 28.07 -16.50
CA ASN A 157 -10.11 29.45 -16.96
C ASN A 157 -9.53 29.64 -18.38
N ALA A 158 -8.48 28.92 -18.75
CA ALA A 158 -7.92 28.95 -20.10
C ALA A 158 -8.94 28.45 -21.16
N LYS A 159 -9.77 27.47 -20.82
CA LYS A 159 -10.81 26.95 -21.72
C LYS A 159 -11.93 27.98 -21.96
N SER A 160 -12.19 28.88 -21.03
CA SER A 160 -13.20 29.92 -21.18
C SER A 160 -12.75 31.13 -21.99
N SER A 161 -11.43 31.28 -22.22
CA SER A 161 -10.84 32.40 -22.98
C SER A 161 -10.64 32.10 -24.47
N LEU A 162 -11.00 30.88 -24.93
CA LEU A 162 -10.90 30.44 -26.33
C LEU A 162 -12.23 30.49 -27.10
N HIS A 163 -13.22 31.18 -26.57
CA HIS A 163 -14.49 31.55 -27.19
C HIS A 163 -14.61 33.06 -27.17
#